data_d1629cf410c2585ed9cd1e9b0f8b0416
#
_entry.id   d1629cf410c2585ed9cd1e9b0f8b0416
#
_cell.length_a   1.000
_cell.length_b   1.000
_cell.length_c   1.000
_cell.angle_alpha   90.00
_cell.angle_beta   90.00
_cell.angle_gamma   90.00
#
_symmetry.space_group_name_H-M   'P 1'
#
loop_
_entity.id
_entity.type
_entity.pdbx_description
1 polymer ?
#
loop_
_entity_poly.entity_id
_entity_poly.type
_entity_poly.pdbx_seq_one_letter_code
_entity_poly.pdbx_strand_id
1 'polypeptide(L)'
;MTMTSFGADVVEPGRLKFRFWAPDCDSVSVEIEGRDVVMHRDGDGVFEVLTSGKPGDRYKYRVSPDLAVPDPASRRQSGDVHGHSVVVDPNYQWSQTEWRGRAWHETVVYEIHTGAFGGFSGIKSHLPRLAELGITAIELMPIADFAGQRNWGYDGVLPYAPDEAYGTPAQLKDLIDAAHGFKIQMFLDVVYNHFGPDGNYLSVYASSFFDPEIHTAWGNAINFKEPHVRRFFIENAIYWLTDYRFDGLRFDAVHAINDDEFLLEISAAIRNAIPDRHVHLILENENNDASLLRQAPSDQKFDAQW
;
A
#
# COMPACT_ATOMS: atom_id res chain seq x y z
N MET A 1 -15.38 7.03 4.20
CA MET A 1 -14.28 6.67 3.30
C MET A 1 -13.65 7.95 2.81
N THR A 2 -12.39 8.18 3.09
CA THR A 2 -11.67 9.34 2.58
C THR A 2 -11.42 9.06 1.09
N MET A 3 -11.85 9.97 0.21
CA MET A 3 -11.56 9.83 -1.23
C MET A 3 -10.05 9.94 -1.42
N THR A 4 -9.47 8.94 -2.08
CA THR A 4 -8.03 8.93 -2.39
C THR A 4 -7.72 9.80 -3.60
N SER A 5 -6.49 10.28 -3.70
CA SER A 5 -6.02 11.06 -4.87
C SER A 5 -5.70 10.17 -6.07
N PHE A 6 -5.64 8.83 -5.87
CA PHE A 6 -5.25 7.84 -6.86
C PHE A 6 -6.20 6.64 -6.85
N GLY A 7 -6.31 5.97 -8.01
CA GLY A 7 -7.00 4.70 -8.12
C GLY A 7 -8.49 4.81 -8.45
N ALA A 8 -9.20 3.72 -8.21
CA ALA A 8 -10.62 3.58 -8.48
C ALA A 8 -11.43 3.56 -7.18
N ASP A 9 -12.40 4.47 -7.06
CA ASP A 9 -13.32 4.56 -5.91
C ASP A 9 -14.77 4.29 -6.33
N VAL A 10 -15.48 3.53 -5.51
CA VAL A 10 -16.94 3.40 -5.59
C VAL A 10 -17.56 4.61 -4.89
N VAL A 11 -18.10 5.55 -5.65
CA VAL A 11 -18.67 6.79 -5.09
C VAL A 11 -20.14 6.65 -4.70
N GLU A 12 -20.87 5.83 -5.44
CA GLU A 12 -22.25 5.44 -5.15
C GLU A 12 -22.58 4.12 -5.88
N PRO A 13 -23.65 3.42 -5.55
CA PRO A 13 -24.03 2.20 -6.25
C PRO A 13 -24.14 2.42 -7.75
N GLY A 14 -23.35 1.66 -8.54
CA GLY A 14 -23.33 1.76 -10.00
C GLY A 14 -22.45 2.87 -10.57
N ARG A 15 -21.72 3.63 -9.74
CA ARG A 15 -20.82 4.71 -10.19
C ARG A 15 -19.43 4.60 -9.59
N LEU A 16 -18.44 4.70 -10.47
CA LEU A 16 -17.01 4.65 -10.14
C LEU A 16 -16.36 5.99 -10.49
N LYS A 17 -15.41 6.40 -9.66
CA LYS A 17 -14.49 7.49 -9.94
C LYS A 17 -13.09 6.92 -10.11
N PHE A 18 -12.44 7.23 -11.24
CA PHE A 18 -11.05 6.90 -11.52
C PHE A 18 -10.20 8.15 -11.46
N ARG A 19 -9.00 8.03 -10.85
CA ARG A 19 -7.97 9.08 -10.81
C ARG A 19 -6.62 8.46 -11.11
N PHE A 20 -5.91 9.09 -12.03
CA PHE A 20 -4.63 8.62 -12.52
C PHE A 20 -3.69 9.79 -12.79
N TRP A 21 -2.53 9.80 -12.15
CA TRP A 21 -1.52 10.82 -12.39
C TRP A 21 -0.57 10.37 -13.51
N ALA A 22 -0.59 11.08 -14.63
CA ALA A 22 0.18 10.77 -15.83
C ALA A 22 0.63 12.08 -16.51
N PRO A 23 1.55 12.84 -15.89
CA PRO A 23 1.93 14.17 -16.35
C PRO A 23 2.52 14.17 -17.75
N ASP A 24 3.15 13.09 -18.20
CA ASP A 24 3.79 12.95 -19.51
C ASP A 24 2.80 12.60 -20.63
N CYS A 25 1.52 12.37 -20.31
CA CYS A 25 0.49 12.04 -21.30
C CYS A 25 -0.35 13.26 -21.69
N ASP A 26 -0.63 13.41 -22.98
CA ASP A 26 -1.58 14.41 -23.47
C ASP A 26 -3.04 13.97 -23.26
N SER A 27 -3.29 12.67 -23.32
CA SER A 27 -4.60 12.07 -23.15
C SER A 27 -4.50 10.69 -22.52
N VAL A 28 -5.49 10.34 -21.69
CA VAL A 28 -5.64 9.03 -21.07
C VAL A 28 -7.11 8.63 -21.17
N SER A 29 -7.37 7.33 -21.37
CA SER A 29 -8.69 6.75 -21.15
C SER A 29 -8.61 5.60 -20.14
N VAL A 30 -9.69 5.33 -19.43
CA VAL A 30 -9.84 4.10 -18.67
C VAL A 30 -10.59 3.09 -19.53
N GLU A 31 -9.93 1.95 -19.79
CA GLU A 31 -10.57 0.77 -20.35
C GLU A 31 -11.21 -0.01 -19.20
N ILE A 32 -12.53 -0.08 -19.18
CA ILE A 32 -13.30 -0.80 -18.16
C ILE A 32 -14.28 -1.75 -18.83
N GLU A 33 -14.18 -3.05 -18.52
CA GLU A 33 -15.02 -4.09 -19.10
C GLU A 33 -15.14 -3.97 -20.63
N GLY A 34 -13.99 -3.73 -21.31
CA GLY A 34 -13.90 -3.60 -22.77
C GLY A 34 -14.47 -2.29 -23.35
N ARG A 35 -14.73 -1.28 -22.52
CA ARG A 35 -15.16 0.05 -22.96
C ARG A 35 -14.07 1.06 -22.65
N ASP A 36 -13.66 1.88 -23.62
CA ASP A 36 -12.78 3.02 -23.37
C ASP A 36 -13.61 4.24 -22.97
N VAL A 37 -13.25 4.86 -21.86
CA VAL A 37 -13.85 6.09 -21.34
C VAL A 37 -12.77 7.13 -21.22
N VAL A 38 -12.85 8.22 -22.00
CA VAL A 38 -11.89 9.32 -21.99
C VAL A 38 -11.90 10.01 -20.64
N MET A 39 -10.72 10.26 -20.09
CA MET A 39 -10.54 10.95 -18.83
C MET A 39 -10.25 12.43 -19.04
N HIS A 40 -10.67 13.26 -18.11
CA HIS A 40 -10.40 14.69 -18.10
C HIS A 40 -9.07 14.97 -17.37
N ARG A 41 -8.18 15.72 -18.03
CA ARG A 41 -6.88 16.13 -17.45
C ARG A 41 -7.02 17.47 -16.72
N ASP A 42 -6.50 17.57 -15.50
CA ASP A 42 -6.35 18.84 -14.79
C ASP A 42 -4.99 19.51 -15.08
N GLY A 43 -4.72 20.64 -14.39
CA GLY A 43 -3.48 21.42 -14.57
C GLY A 43 -2.21 20.72 -14.10
N ASP A 44 -2.34 19.73 -13.18
CA ASP A 44 -1.21 19.05 -12.53
C ASP A 44 -0.93 17.67 -13.14
N GLY A 45 -1.58 17.35 -14.26
CA GLY A 45 -1.39 16.07 -14.95
C GLY A 45 -2.15 14.91 -14.32
N VAL A 46 -3.14 15.20 -13.48
CA VAL A 46 -4.09 14.21 -12.97
C VAL A 46 -5.24 14.05 -13.96
N PHE A 47 -5.52 12.83 -14.33
CA PHE A 47 -6.66 12.46 -15.14
C PHE A 47 -7.77 11.90 -14.26
N GLU A 48 -9.01 12.37 -14.45
CA GLU A 48 -10.14 11.82 -13.72
C GLU A 48 -11.37 11.59 -14.60
N VAL A 49 -12.19 10.63 -14.21
CA VAL A 49 -13.50 10.41 -14.81
C VAL A 49 -14.47 9.75 -13.84
N LEU A 50 -15.74 10.12 -13.96
CA LEU A 50 -16.87 9.42 -13.35
C LEU A 50 -17.56 8.60 -14.42
N THR A 51 -17.73 7.30 -14.18
CA THR A 51 -18.39 6.39 -15.14
C THR A 51 -19.24 5.34 -14.43
N SER A 52 -20.10 4.67 -15.17
CA SER A 52 -20.86 3.54 -14.66
C SER A 52 -19.97 2.33 -14.46
N GLY A 53 -20.19 1.62 -13.35
CA GLY A 53 -19.46 0.39 -13.01
C GLY A 53 -19.75 -0.06 -11.59
N LYS A 54 -19.12 -1.17 -11.16
CA LYS A 54 -19.37 -1.83 -9.89
C LYS A 54 -18.12 -2.53 -9.36
N PRO A 55 -18.06 -2.90 -8.08
CA PRO A 55 -17.05 -3.80 -7.57
C PRO A 55 -16.94 -5.08 -8.39
N GLY A 56 -15.71 -5.52 -8.68
CA GLY A 56 -15.38 -6.65 -9.52
C GLY A 56 -15.10 -6.29 -10.97
N ASP A 57 -15.47 -5.11 -11.44
CA ASP A 57 -15.15 -4.67 -12.80
C ASP A 57 -13.63 -4.55 -12.96
N ARG A 58 -13.14 -4.98 -14.14
CA ARG A 58 -11.71 -4.96 -14.49
C ARG A 58 -11.41 -3.72 -15.31
N TYR A 59 -10.25 -3.12 -15.07
CA TYR A 59 -9.85 -1.91 -15.78
C TYR A 59 -8.34 -1.81 -15.98
N LYS A 60 -7.95 -0.99 -16.95
CA LYS A 60 -6.59 -0.50 -17.20
C LYS A 60 -6.64 0.96 -17.62
N TYR A 61 -5.52 1.65 -17.53
CA TYR A 61 -5.37 2.97 -18.13
C TYR A 61 -4.65 2.88 -19.46
N ARG A 62 -5.28 3.38 -20.51
CA ARG A 62 -4.69 3.50 -21.85
C ARG A 62 -3.94 4.80 -21.94
N VAL A 63 -2.61 4.71 -21.90
CA VAL A 63 -1.68 5.86 -21.90
C VAL A 63 -1.17 6.19 -23.30
N SER A 64 -1.33 5.27 -24.25
CA SER A 64 -1.11 5.49 -25.68
C SER A 64 -2.02 4.57 -26.49
N PRO A 65 -2.16 4.76 -27.85
CA PRO A 65 -2.99 3.89 -28.68
C PRO A 65 -2.70 2.41 -28.54
N ASP A 66 -1.43 2.05 -28.33
CA ASP A 66 -0.97 0.67 -28.30
C ASP A 66 -0.64 0.16 -26.91
N LEU A 67 -0.78 0.98 -25.85
CA LEU A 67 -0.39 0.61 -24.49
C LEU A 67 -1.49 0.91 -23.47
N ALA A 68 -1.97 -0.14 -22.83
CA ALA A 68 -2.79 -0.07 -21.64
C ALA A 68 -2.06 -0.68 -20.45
N VAL A 69 -1.96 0.06 -19.35
CA VAL A 69 -1.19 -0.29 -18.15
C VAL A 69 -2.13 -0.54 -16.95
N PRO A 70 -1.73 -1.36 -15.98
CA PRO A 70 -2.44 -1.47 -14.72
C PRO A 70 -2.38 -0.14 -13.96
N ASP A 71 -3.29 0.03 -13.03
CA ASP A 71 -3.31 1.16 -12.11
C ASP A 71 -2.19 1.01 -11.07
N PRO A 72 -1.26 1.96 -10.90
CA PRO A 72 -0.24 1.90 -9.86
C PRO A 72 -0.83 1.92 -8.44
N ALA A 73 -2.05 2.48 -8.28
CA ALA A 73 -2.83 2.43 -7.05
C ALA A 73 -3.92 1.34 -7.07
N SER A 74 -3.73 0.30 -7.87
CA SER A 74 -4.61 -0.87 -7.92
C SER A 74 -4.78 -1.47 -6.53
N ARG A 75 -6.01 -1.72 -6.10
CA ARG A 75 -6.32 -2.35 -4.81
C ARG A 75 -6.51 -3.86 -4.91
N ARG A 76 -6.51 -4.39 -6.14
CA ARG A 76 -6.51 -5.81 -6.46
C ARG A 76 -6.11 -5.99 -7.91
N GLN A 77 -5.27 -6.96 -8.18
CA GLN A 77 -4.91 -7.39 -9.54
C GLN A 77 -5.66 -8.66 -9.95
N SER A 78 -5.70 -8.89 -11.25
CA SER A 78 -6.20 -10.12 -11.88
C SER A 78 -5.33 -10.43 -13.09
N GLY A 79 -4.55 -11.49 -13.00
CA GLY A 79 -3.62 -11.92 -14.05
C GLY A 79 -2.23 -11.29 -13.92
N ASP A 80 -1.71 -11.26 -12.69
CA ASP A 80 -0.35 -10.79 -12.39
C ASP A 80 -0.17 -9.27 -12.63
N VAL A 81 1.05 -8.76 -12.42
CA VAL A 81 1.45 -7.34 -12.52
C VAL A 81 1.14 -6.67 -13.87
N HIS A 82 1.02 -7.44 -14.94
CA HIS A 82 0.63 -6.95 -16.27
C HIS A 82 -0.87 -7.07 -16.55
N GLY A 83 -1.61 -7.64 -15.60
CA GLY A 83 -3.02 -7.94 -15.73
C GLY A 83 -3.91 -6.70 -15.61
N HIS A 84 -5.16 -6.92 -15.27
CA HIS A 84 -6.13 -5.86 -15.02
C HIS A 84 -6.19 -5.53 -13.54
N SER A 85 -6.27 -4.26 -13.26
CA SER A 85 -6.72 -3.80 -11.95
C SER A 85 -8.20 -4.10 -11.78
N VAL A 86 -8.63 -4.37 -10.55
CA VAL A 86 -10.00 -4.74 -10.23
C VAL A 86 -10.57 -3.78 -9.21
N VAL A 87 -11.76 -3.26 -9.48
CA VAL A 87 -12.48 -2.40 -8.52
C VAL A 87 -12.87 -3.22 -7.30
N VAL A 88 -12.42 -2.80 -6.12
CA VAL A 88 -12.68 -3.50 -4.86
C VAL A 88 -13.92 -2.91 -4.18
N ASP A 89 -14.75 -3.78 -3.58
CA ASP A 89 -15.83 -3.34 -2.70
C ASP A 89 -15.21 -2.75 -1.41
N PRO A 90 -15.49 -1.48 -1.09
CA PRO A 90 -14.97 -0.87 0.12
C PRO A 90 -15.61 -1.41 1.41
N ASN A 91 -16.76 -2.07 1.28
CA ASN A 91 -17.51 -2.53 2.42
C ASN A 91 -16.94 -3.84 2.96
N TYR A 92 -16.53 -3.82 4.23
CA TYR A 92 -16.14 -5.01 4.97
C TYR A 92 -16.75 -4.89 6.40
N GLN A 93 -17.35 -5.95 6.89
CA GLN A 93 -17.99 -5.97 8.21
C GLN A 93 -16.99 -6.45 9.26
N TRP A 94 -16.31 -5.52 9.91
CA TRP A 94 -15.36 -5.80 10.99
C TRP A 94 -16.08 -6.32 12.22
N SER A 95 -15.62 -7.45 12.79
CA SER A 95 -16.14 -8.02 14.04
C SER A 95 -15.50 -7.37 15.26
N GLN A 96 -14.21 -6.99 15.15
CA GLN A 96 -13.45 -6.42 16.26
C GLN A 96 -13.48 -4.88 16.23
N THR A 97 -14.69 -4.29 16.36
CA THR A 97 -14.90 -2.84 16.24
C THR A 97 -14.23 -2.03 17.35
N GLU A 98 -14.08 -2.63 18.55
CA GLU A 98 -13.50 -1.99 19.74
C GLU A 98 -11.97 -2.13 19.81
N TRP A 99 -11.34 -2.80 18.82
CA TRP A 99 -9.89 -2.93 18.80
C TRP A 99 -9.22 -1.57 18.60
N ARG A 100 -8.23 -1.26 19.46
CA ARG A 100 -7.48 0.01 19.42
C ARG A 100 -5.96 -0.21 19.36
N GLY A 101 -5.51 -1.46 19.12
CA GLY A 101 -4.11 -1.83 19.17
C GLY A 101 -3.64 -2.13 20.58
N ARG A 102 -2.31 -2.27 20.76
CA ARG A 102 -1.63 -2.49 22.05
C ARG A 102 -0.50 -1.48 22.19
N ALA A 103 -0.09 -1.24 23.42
CA ALA A 103 1.08 -0.39 23.69
C ALA A 103 2.37 -1.06 23.19
N TRP A 104 3.35 -0.28 22.72
CA TRP A 104 4.59 -0.80 22.15
C TRP A 104 5.35 -1.74 23.09
N HIS A 105 5.43 -1.41 24.37
CA HIS A 105 6.14 -2.21 25.37
C HIS A 105 5.54 -3.60 25.65
N GLU A 106 4.36 -3.89 25.12
CA GLU A 106 3.71 -5.20 25.20
C GLU A 106 3.95 -6.05 23.94
N THR A 107 4.73 -5.54 22.99
CA THR A 107 4.84 -6.12 21.65
C THR A 107 5.95 -7.17 21.60
N VAL A 108 5.57 -8.39 21.21
CA VAL A 108 6.45 -9.48 20.81
C VAL A 108 6.15 -9.81 19.37
N VAL A 109 7.04 -9.38 18.46
CA VAL A 109 6.84 -9.49 17.01
C VAL A 109 7.29 -10.85 16.50
N TYR A 110 6.49 -11.45 15.64
CA TYR A 110 6.83 -12.62 14.84
C TYR A 110 6.64 -12.31 13.36
N GLU A 111 7.75 -12.25 12.64
CA GLU A 111 7.72 -11.99 11.19
C GLU A 111 7.31 -13.25 10.42
N ILE A 112 6.48 -13.10 9.40
CA ILE A 112 5.91 -14.18 8.60
C ILE A 112 6.03 -13.88 7.11
N HIS A 113 6.57 -14.84 6.35
CA HIS A 113 6.44 -14.87 4.90
C HIS A 113 5.08 -15.47 4.52
N THR A 114 4.19 -14.65 3.95
CA THR A 114 2.79 -15.02 3.68
C THR A 114 2.65 -16.29 2.84
N GLY A 115 3.44 -16.42 1.77
CA GLY A 115 3.40 -17.60 0.89
C GLY A 115 3.85 -18.89 1.57
N ALA A 116 4.84 -18.83 2.49
CA ALA A 116 5.32 -19.99 3.22
C ALA A 116 4.29 -20.57 4.21
N PHE A 117 3.36 -19.70 4.66
CA PHE A 117 2.26 -20.10 5.54
C PHE A 117 0.97 -20.48 4.78
N GLY A 118 1.00 -20.54 3.43
CA GLY A 118 -0.17 -20.90 2.64
C GLY A 118 -1.16 -19.73 2.43
N GLY A 119 -0.65 -18.51 2.33
CA GLY A 119 -1.44 -17.30 2.11
C GLY A 119 -2.14 -16.80 3.39
N PHE A 120 -3.01 -15.81 3.21
CA PHE A 120 -3.74 -15.19 4.32
C PHE A 120 -4.58 -16.17 5.12
N SER A 121 -5.24 -17.11 4.45
CA SER A 121 -6.03 -18.15 5.10
C SER A 121 -5.17 -19.15 5.88
N GLY A 122 -3.98 -19.44 5.39
CA GLY A 122 -3.02 -20.30 6.08
C GLY A 122 -2.54 -19.67 7.38
N ILE A 123 -2.12 -18.39 7.34
CA ILE A 123 -1.70 -17.65 8.55
C ILE A 123 -2.85 -17.62 9.57
N LYS A 124 -4.08 -17.35 9.13
CA LYS A 124 -5.26 -17.33 9.99
C LYS A 124 -5.41 -18.62 10.81
N SER A 125 -5.12 -19.78 10.21
CA SER A 125 -5.21 -21.08 10.89
C SER A 125 -4.17 -21.25 12.02
N HIS A 126 -3.08 -20.49 12.00
CA HIS A 126 -2.01 -20.54 13.02
C HIS A 126 -2.22 -19.57 14.20
N LEU A 127 -3.17 -18.62 14.10
CA LEU A 127 -3.41 -17.60 15.13
C LEU A 127 -3.60 -18.17 16.54
N PRO A 128 -4.40 -19.25 16.76
CA PRO A 128 -4.56 -19.80 18.11
C PRO A 128 -3.23 -20.25 18.72
N ARG A 129 -2.38 -20.92 17.94
CA ARG A 129 -1.07 -21.37 18.40
C ARG A 129 -0.11 -20.22 18.68
N LEU A 130 -0.10 -19.19 17.84
CA LEU A 130 0.76 -18.01 18.02
C LEU A 130 0.35 -17.24 19.28
N ALA A 131 -0.95 -17.09 19.52
CA ALA A 131 -1.46 -16.49 20.75
C ALA A 131 -1.05 -17.29 22.01
N GLU A 132 -1.13 -18.62 21.95
CA GLU A 132 -0.71 -19.51 23.05
C GLU A 132 0.80 -19.41 23.35
N LEU A 133 1.61 -19.18 22.31
CA LEU A 133 3.07 -18.94 22.45
C LEU A 133 3.38 -17.57 23.08
N GLY A 134 2.40 -16.67 23.18
CA GLY A 134 2.59 -15.32 23.70
C GLY A 134 3.02 -14.31 22.63
N ILE A 135 2.86 -14.62 21.35
CA ILE A 135 3.05 -13.66 20.27
C ILE A 135 1.93 -12.61 20.35
N THR A 136 2.31 -11.33 20.33
CA THR A 136 1.37 -10.21 20.43
C THR A 136 1.34 -9.33 19.20
N ALA A 137 2.25 -9.55 18.25
CA ALA A 137 2.24 -8.92 16.94
C ALA A 137 2.75 -9.89 15.87
N ILE A 138 2.10 -9.90 14.73
CA ILE A 138 2.58 -10.57 13.52
C ILE A 138 2.97 -9.48 12.53
N GLU A 139 4.19 -9.55 12.01
CA GLU A 139 4.64 -8.72 10.90
C GLU A 139 4.61 -9.55 9.62
N LEU A 140 3.82 -9.11 8.64
CA LEU A 140 3.85 -9.70 7.32
C LEU A 140 5.01 -9.09 6.53
N MET A 141 5.91 -9.93 5.99
CA MET A 141 6.81 -9.53 4.92
C MET A 141 6.00 -8.88 3.79
N PRO A 142 6.61 -8.06 2.91
CA PRO A 142 5.86 -7.27 1.95
C PRO A 142 4.86 -8.10 1.14
N ILE A 143 3.67 -7.55 0.95
CA ILE A 143 2.57 -8.23 0.25
C ILE A 143 2.11 -7.50 -1.01
N ALA A 144 2.80 -6.42 -1.39
CA ALA A 144 2.51 -5.69 -2.63
C ALA A 144 2.64 -6.61 -3.85
N ASP A 145 1.76 -6.42 -4.83
CA ASP A 145 1.70 -7.27 -6.03
C ASP A 145 3.01 -7.27 -6.80
N PHE A 146 3.57 -8.46 -7.05
CA PHE A 146 4.85 -8.73 -7.69
C PHE A 146 4.70 -9.72 -8.84
N ALA A 147 5.67 -9.77 -9.77
CA ALA A 147 5.63 -10.68 -10.90
C ALA A 147 5.80 -12.14 -10.47
N GLY A 148 4.90 -13.01 -10.92
CA GLY A 148 4.90 -14.44 -10.67
C GLY A 148 4.19 -14.84 -9.38
N GLN A 149 4.58 -16.00 -8.80
CA GLN A 149 3.86 -16.59 -7.66
C GLN A 149 4.74 -16.79 -6.41
N ARG A 150 6.01 -16.42 -6.47
CA ARG A 150 6.98 -16.66 -5.39
C ARG A 150 7.95 -15.50 -5.32
N ASN A 151 7.87 -14.75 -4.27
CA ASN A 151 8.77 -13.64 -3.96
C ASN A 151 8.84 -13.48 -2.44
N TRP A 152 9.90 -12.87 -1.93
CA TRP A 152 9.90 -12.42 -0.54
C TRP A 152 8.99 -11.20 -0.33
N GLY A 153 8.57 -10.57 -1.43
CA GLY A 153 7.71 -9.39 -1.45
C GLY A 153 8.46 -8.08 -1.74
N TYR A 154 9.79 -8.10 -1.79
CA TYR A 154 10.60 -6.89 -2.02
C TYR A 154 10.70 -6.47 -3.49
N ASP A 155 10.12 -7.23 -4.43
CA ASP A 155 9.99 -6.85 -5.84
C ASP A 155 8.56 -6.38 -6.21
N GLY A 156 7.80 -5.90 -5.23
CA GLY A 156 6.45 -5.37 -5.45
C GLY A 156 6.44 -4.15 -6.38
N VAL A 157 5.42 -4.05 -7.23
CA VAL A 157 5.25 -2.95 -8.20
C VAL A 157 3.90 -2.24 -8.10
N LEU A 158 2.93 -2.83 -7.42
CA LEU A 158 1.61 -2.25 -7.19
C LEU A 158 1.33 -2.17 -5.67
N PRO A 159 1.84 -1.14 -4.98
CA PRO A 159 1.93 -1.11 -3.52
C PRO A 159 0.57 -1.04 -2.80
N TYR A 160 -0.54 -0.80 -3.50
CA TYR A 160 -1.88 -0.80 -2.92
C TYR A 160 -2.61 -2.15 -3.05
N ALA A 161 -2.11 -3.07 -3.87
CA ALA A 161 -2.72 -4.38 -4.09
C ALA A 161 -1.99 -5.45 -3.28
N PRO A 162 -2.68 -6.23 -2.42
CA PRO A 162 -2.11 -7.47 -1.93
C PRO A 162 -1.99 -8.46 -3.09
N ASP A 163 -0.86 -9.15 -3.18
CA ASP A 163 -0.56 -10.11 -4.24
C ASP A 163 -1.59 -11.24 -4.29
N GLU A 164 -2.05 -11.58 -5.51
CA GLU A 164 -3.09 -12.58 -5.71
C GLU A 164 -2.64 -14.01 -5.32
N ALA A 165 -1.34 -14.30 -5.32
CA ALA A 165 -0.80 -15.59 -4.85
C ALA A 165 -1.00 -15.78 -3.33
N TYR A 166 -1.16 -14.71 -2.58
CA TYR A 166 -1.40 -14.76 -1.14
C TYR A 166 -2.88 -14.81 -0.77
N GLY A 167 -3.76 -14.39 -1.68
CA GLY A 167 -5.20 -14.38 -1.49
C GLY A 167 -5.85 -13.06 -1.90
N THR A 168 -7.13 -12.91 -1.56
CA THR A 168 -7.93 -11.74 -1.90
C THR A 168 -7.83 -10.64 -0.83
N PRO A 169 -8.14 -9.37 -1.19
CA PRO A 169 -8.31 -8.29 -0.22
C PRO A 169 -9.24 -8.63 0.95
N ALA A 170 -10.34 -9.34 0.67
CA ALA A 170 -11.28 -9.77 1.71
C ALA A 170 -10.67 -10.80 2.67
N GLN A 171 -9.84 -11.74 2.16
CA GLN A 171 -9.15 -12.72 3.01
C GLN A 171 -8.08 -12.07 3.88
N LEU A 172 -7.40 -11.02 3.40
CA LEU A 172 -6.47 -10.25 4.23
C LEU A 172 -7.20 -9.52 5.36
N LYS A 173 -8.33 -8.87 5.07
CA LYS A 173 -9.16 -8.23 6.10
C LYS A 173 -9.68 -9.25 7.13
N ASP A 174 -10.08 -10.44 6.67
CA ASP A 174 -10.54 -11.54 7.52
C ASP A 174 -9.41 -12.09 8.43
N LEU A 175 -8.17 -12.15 7.93
CA LEU A 175 -7.00 -12.50 8.74
C LEU A 175 -6.79 -11.45 9.85
N ILE A 176 -6.80 -10.16 9.51
CA ILE A 176 -6.57 -9.07 10.45
C ILE A 176 -7.66 -9.02 11.53
N ASP A 177 -8.92 -9.13 11.12
CA ASP A 177 -10.06 -9.16 12.07
C ASP A 177 -9.95 -10.35 13.02
N ALA A 178 -9.57 -11.51 12.52
CA ALA A 178 -9.34 -12.70 13.35
C ALA A 178 -8.15 -12.51 14.32
N ALA A 179 -7.03 -11.94 13.86
CA ALA A 179 -5.86 -11.65 14.70
C ALA A 179 -6.22 -10.70 15.86
N HIS A 180 -6.98 -9.66 15.60
CA HIS A 180 -7.50 -8.75 16.62
C HIS A 180 -8.38 -9.48 17.65
N GLY A 181 -9.15 -10.49 17.23
CA GLY A 181 -9.91 -11.37 18.14
C GLY A 181 -9.01 -12.15 19.11
N PHE A 182 -7.82 -12.54 18.70
CA PHE A 182 -6.77 -13.17 19.52
C PHE A 182 -5.89 -12.16 20.27
N LYS A 183 -6.16 -10.85 20.16
CA LYS A 183 -5.37 -9.77 20.74
C LYS A 183 -3.94 -9.70 20.15
N ILE A 184 -3.79 -10.11 18.91
CA ILE A 184 -2.56 -10.02 18.13
C ILE A 184 -2.67 -8.81 17.21
N GLN A 185 -1.67 -7.93 17.26
CA GLN A 185 -1.48 -6.82 16.32
C GLN A 185 -1.03 -7.35 14.97
N MET A 186 -1.37 -6.66 13.90
CA MET A 186 -0.88 -6.97 12.56
C MET A 186 -0.03 -5.82 12.05
N PHE A 187 1.23 -6.09 11.72
CA PHE A 187 2.15 -5.15 11.10
C PHE A 187 2.39 -5.56 9.65
N LEU A 188 2.72 -4.58 8.82
CA LEU A 188 3.05 -4.78 7.42
C LEU A 188 4.41 -4.16 7.12
N ASP A 189 5.27 -4.93 6.49
CA ASP A 189 6.50 -4.43 5.88
C ASP A 189 6.16 -3.74 4.55
N VAL A 190 6.53 -2.46 4.40
CA VAL A 190 6.27 -1.65 3.22
C VAL A 190 7.56 -1.19 2.56
N VAL A 191 7.65 -1.41 1.25
CA VAL A 191 8.82 -1.06 0.44
C VAL A 191 8.55 0.24 -0.29
N TYR A 192 9.10 1.35 0.19
CA TYR A 192 8.92 2.69 -0.39
C TYR A 192 10.21 3.27 -0.97
N ASN A 193 11.30 2.50 -0.95
CA ASN A 193 12.60 2.92 -1.45
C ASN A 193 12.83 2.54 -2.93
N HIS A 194 12.10 1.55 -3.45
CA HIS A 194 12.22 1.09 -4.84
C HIS A 194 10.97 0.34 -5.31
N PHE A 195 10.92 0.00 -6.58
CA PHE A 195 9.97 -0.93 -7.18
C PHE A 195 10.70 -2.13 -7.77
N GLY A 196 10.00 -3.24 -7.88
CA GLY A 196 10.50 -4.43 -8.56
C GLY A 196 10.82 -4.20 -10.06
N PRO A 197 11.60 -5.10 -10.67
CA PRO A 197 12.10 -4.93 -12.04
C PRO A 197 11.07 -5.23 -13.13
N ASP A 198 9.95 -5.88 -12.80
CA ASP A 198 8.94 -6.31 -13.77
C ASP A 198 7.54 -5.81 -13.36
N GLY A 199 6.81 -5.20 -14.32
CA GLY A 199 5.46 -4.67 -14.10
C GLY A 199 5.38 -3.20 -13.67
N ASN A 200 6.51 -2.52 -13.46
CA ASN A 200 6.52 -1.08 -13.17
C ASN A 200 6.45 -0.26 -14.47
N TYR A 201 5.33 0.40 -14.70
CA TYR A 201 5.08 1.25 -15.88
C TYR A 201 5.18 2.75 -15.58
N LEU A 202 5.46 3.16 -14.34
CA LEU A 202 5.45 4.56 -13.93
C LEU A 202 6.35 5.46 -14.80
N SER A 203 7.53 4.99 -15.18
CA SER A 203 8.46 5.75 -16.04
C SER A 203 7.93 6.06 -17.45
N VAL A 204 6.88 5.36 -17.90
CA VAL A 204 6.31 5.54 -19.25
C VAL A 204 5.38 6.75 -19.33
N TYR A 205 4.71 7.10 -18.23
CA TYR A 205 3.68 8.12 -18.20
C TYR A 205 3.83 9.15 -17.07
N ALA A 206 4.75 8.92 -16.16
CA ALA A 206 5.10 9.77 -15.04
C ALA A 206 6.61 9.70 -14.75
N SER A 207 7.43 10.12 -15.73
CA SER A 207 8.90 10.02 -15.64
C SER A 207 9.46 10.77 -14.42
N SER A 208 8.81 11.86 -13.99
CA SER A 208 9.15 12.61 -12.78
C SER A 208 8.93 11.85 -11.47
N PHE A 209 8.33 10.65 -11.51
CA PHE A 209 8.25 9.75 -10.36
C PHE A 209 9.64 9.28 -9.88
N PHE A 210 10.62 9.31 -10.76
CA PHE A 210 11.99 8.89 -10.50
C PHE A 210 12.97 10.07 -10.66
N ASP A 211 14.00 10.09 -9.83
CA ASP A 211 15.11 11.05 -9.95
C ASP A 211 16.20 10.46 -10.86
N PRO A 212 16.40 11.00 -12.08
CA PRO A 212 17.38 10.46 -13.02
C PRO A 212 18.84 10.69 -12.59
N GLU A 213 19.09 11.58 -11.63
CA GLU A 213 20.44 11.90 -11.15
C GLU A 213 20.89 10.93 -10.03
N ILE A 214 19.95 10.19 -9.40
CA ILE A 214 20.24 9.28 -8.29
C ILE A 214 19.96 7.86 -8.73
N HIS A 215 21.01 7.02 -8.72
CA HIS A 215 20.90 5.61 -9.05
C HIS A 215 21.03 4.73 -7.82
N THR A 216 20.14 3.76 -7.70
CA THR A 216 20.16 2.73 -6.66
C THR A 216 20.45 1.36 -7.27
N ALA A 217 20.59 0.33 -6.43
CA ALA A 217 20.74 -1.05 -6.89
C ALA A 217 19.52 -1.55 -7.71
N TRP A 218 18.38 -0.90 -7.58
CA TRP A 218 17.10 -1.25 -8.23
C TRP A 218 16.71 -0.31 -9.38
N GLY A 219 17.59 0.62 -9.78
CA GLY A 219 17.34 1.61 -10.83
C GLY A 219 17.37 3.04 -10.32
N ASN A 220 16.67 3.95 -11.00
CA ASN A 220 16.58 5.33 -10.55
C ASN A 220 15.82 5.43 -9.21
N ALA A 221 16.32 6.29 -8.32
CA ALA A 221 15.67 6.53 -7.03
C ALA A 221 14.25 7.11 -7.20
N ILE A 222 13.38 6.84 -6.26
CA ILE A 222 12.07 7.48 -6.19
C ILE A 222 12.26 8.96 -5.86
N ASN A 223 11.57 9.83 -6.60
CA ASN A 223 11.71 11.28 -6.48
C ASN A 223 10.74 11.85 -5.44
N PHE A 224 11.14 11.83 -4.18
CA PHE A 224 10.33 12.42 -3.10
C PHE A 224 10.30 13.96 -3.10
N LYS A 225 10.98 14.65 -4.02
CA LYS A 225 10.82 16.10 -4.24
C LYS A 225 9.52 16.41 -4.99
N GLU A 226 8.94 15.41 -5.69
CA GLU A 226 7.67 15.55 -6.42
C GLU A 226 6.49 15.37 -5.45
N PRO A 227 5.61 16.39 -5.31
CA PRO A 227 4.50 16.33 -4.35
C PRO A 227 3.52 15.18 -4.59
N HIS A 228 3.29 14.77 -5.85
CA HIS A 228 2.41 13.64 -6.18
C HIS A 228 3.01 12.31 -5.72
N VAL A 229 4.34 12.16 -5.79
CA VAL A 229 5.04 10.97 -5.32
C VAL A 229 4.96 10.87 -3.79
N ARG A 230 5.21 11.96 -3.05
CA ARG A 230 5.03 12.01 -1.59
C ARG A 230 3.62 11.61 -1.20
N ARG A 231 2.62 12.23 -1.85
CA ARG A 231 1.21 11.93 -1.61
C ARG A 231 0.86 10.47 -1.90
N PHE A 232 1.39 9.90 -2.97
CA PHE A 232 1.16 8.50 -3.33
C PHE A 232 1.55 7.55 -2.20
N PHE A 233 2.73 7.71 -1.61
CA PHE A 233 3.19 6.86 -0.51
C PHE A 233 2.53 7.19 0.84
N ILE A 234 2.25 8.46 1.12
CA ILE A 234 1.51 8.85 2.33
C ILE A 234 0.10 8.24 2.31
N GLU A 235 -0.63 8.36 1.21
CA GLU A 235 -1.96 7.77 1.06
C GLU A 235 -1.91 6.24 1.11
N ASN A 236 -0.87 5.62 0.57
CA ASN A 236 -0.67 4.17 0.67
C ASN A 236 -0.50 3.72 2.12
N ALA A 237 0.34 4.39 2.89
CA ALA A 237 0.52 4.08 4.31
C ALA A 237 -0.79 4.22 5.11
N ILE A 238 -1.51 5.32 4.90
CA ILE A 238 -2.81 5.56 5.55
C ILE A 238 -3.84 4.50 5.11
N TYR A 239 -3.86 4.12 3.83
CA TYR A 239 -4.73 3.07 3.31
C TYR A 239 -4.53 1.73 4.01
N TRP A 240 -3.30 1.25 4.16
CA TRP A 240 -3.03 0.01 4.88
C TRP A 240 -3.49 0.06 6.34
N LEU A 241 -3.27 1.20 6.99
CA LEU A 241 -3.63 1.38 8.41
C LEU A 241 -5.13 1.62 8.64
N THR A 242 -5.87 2.17 7.67
CA THR A 242 -7.30 2.49 7.82
C THR A 242 -8.22 1.45 7.19
N ASP A 243 -8.02 1.14 5.90
CA ASP A 243 -8.90 0.25 5.15
C ASP A 243 -8.68 -1.23 5.51
N TYR A 244 -7.44 -1.61 5.84
CA TYR A 244 -7.11 -2.96 6.34
C TYR A 244 -6.95 -3.02 7.86
N ARG A 245 -6.84 -1.87 8.54
CA ARG A 245 -6.67 -1.78 9.98
C ARG A 245 -5.40 -2.47 10.50
N PHE A 246 -4.32 -2.46 9.73
CA PHE A 246 -3.00 -2.80 10.27
C PHE A 246 -2.69 -1.93 11.49
N ASP A 247 -1.97 -2.47 12.45
CA ASP A 247 -1.58 -1.80 13.71
C ASP A 247 -0.18 -1.21 13.64
N GLY A 248 0.54 -1.43 12.56
CA GLY A 248 1.86 -0.84 12.35
C GLY A 248 2.40 -1.09 10.95
N LEU A 249 3.39 -0.28 10.60
CA LEU A 249 4.17 -0.41 9.37
C LEU A 249 5.66 -0.46 9.72
N ARG A 250 6.37 -1.41 9.13
CA ARG A 250 7.83 -1.42 9.07
C ARG A 250 8.25 -0.88 7.71
N PHE A 251 9.04 0.18 7.69
CA PHE A 251 9.52 0.82 6.48
C PHE A 251 10.87 0.25 6.10
N ASP A 252 10.88 -0.48 4.99
CA ASP A 252 12.06 -1.14 4.43
C ASP A 252 13.13 -0.15 4.00
N ALA A 253 14.38 -0.41 4.36
CA ALA A 253 15.58 0.25 3.88
C ALA A 253 15.44 1.80 3.77
N VAL A 254 14.99 2.48 4.82
CA VAL A 254 14.72 3.92 4.76
C VAL A 254 15.96 4.76 4.47
N HIS A 255 17.17 4.24 4.73
CA HIS A 255 18.42 4.86 4.33
C HIS A 255 18.54 5.02 2.80
N ALA A 256 17.84 4.20 2.00
CA ALA A 256 17.80 4.31 0.54
C ALA A 256 16.76 5.33 0.06
N ILE A 257 15.82 5.78 0.89
CA ILE A 257 14.88 6.87 0.58
C ILE A 257 15.63 8.21 0.51
N ASN A 258 16.63 8.40 1.38
CA ASN A 258 17.51 9.57 1.43
C ASN A 258 16.75 10.92 1.49
N ASP A 259 15.61 10.96 2.19
CA ASP A 259 14.77 12.15 2.43
C ASP A 259 14.12 12.07 3.81
N ASP A 260 14.83 12.62 4.83
CA ASP A 260 14.34 12.63 6.21
C ASP A 260 13.09 13.51 6.39
N GLU A 261 12.93 14.55 5.56
CA GLU A 261 11.72 15.40 5.59
C GLU A 261 10.49 14.59 5.17
N PHE A 262 10.62 13.73 4.16
CA PHE A 262 9.55 12.82 3.77
C PHE A 262 9.23 11.82 4.88
N LEU A 263 10.23 11.24 5.53
CA LEU A 263 10.01 10.32 6.64
C LEU A 263 9.27 10.99 7.81
N LEU A 264 9.60 12.23 8.14
CA LEU A 264 8.89 12.99 9.16
C LEU A 264 7.47 13.39 8.71
N GLU A 265 7.29 13.75 7.44
CA GLU A 265 5.97 14.09 6.88
C GLU A 265 5.02 12.89 6.90
N ILE A 266 5.46 11.72 6.43
CA ILE A 266 4.60 10.52 6.41
C ILE A 266 4.22 10.08 7.82
N SER A 267 5.15 10.11 8.77
CA SER A 267 4.84 9.75 10.17
C SER A 267 3.84 10.73 10.78
N ALA A 268 3.99 12.03 10.57
CA ALA A 268 3.06 13.05 11.04
C ALA A 268 1.67 12.90 10.39
N ALA A 269 1.62 12.64 9.08
CA ALA A 269 0.37 12.42 8.36
C ALA A 269 -0.40 11.21 8.91
N ILE A 270 0.29 10.10 9.18
CA ILE A 270 -0.30 8.90 9.78
C ILE A 270 -0.84 9.21 11.18
N ARG A 271 -0.05 9.86 12.05
CA ARG A 271 -0.47 10.21 13.42
C ARG A 271 -1.72 11.09 13.43
N ASN A 272 -1.79 12.06 12.50
CA ASN A 272 -2.94 12.94 12.36
C ASN A 272 -4.18 12.22 11.81
N ALA A 273 -3.99 11.27 10.91
CA ALA A 273 -5.10 10.50 10.32
C ALA A 273 -5.71 9.48 11.29
N ILE A 274 -4.91 8.96 12.26
CA ILE A 274 -5.32 7.85 13.12
C ILE A 274 -5.00 8.19 14.61
N PRO A 275 -5.63 9.20 15.19
CA PRO A 275 -5.31 9.65 16.56
C PRO A 275 -5.81 8.69 17.66
N ASP A 276 -6.81 7.85 17.35
CA ASP A 276 -7.55 7.06 18.36
C ASP A 276 -7.09 5.60 18.46
N ARG A 277 -6.01 5.23 17.76
CA ARG A 277 -5.46 3.87 17.78
C ARG A 277 -3.97 3.89 18.11
N HIS A 278 -3.50 2.83 18.77
CA HIS A 278 -2.07 2.51 18.84
C HIS A 278 -1.62 2.02 17.45
N VAL A 279 -0.91 2.87 16.73
CA VAL A 279 -0.26 2.53 15.46
C VAL A 279 1.24 2.65 15.66
N HIS A 280 1.98 1.61 15.28
CA HIS A 280 3.44 1.55 15.43
C HIS A 280 4.13 1.76 14.10
N LEU A 281 5.08 2.69 14.06
CA LEU A 281 5.89 3.01 12.90
C LEU A 281 7.34 2.63 13.20
N ILE A 282 7.88 1.74 12.39
CA ILE A 282 9.17 1.09 12.61
C ILE A 282 10.05 1.33 11.41
N LEU A 283 11.31 1.69 11.62
CA LEU A 283 12.28 1.92 10.55
C LEU A 283 13.26 0.75 10.46
N GLU A 284 13.51 0.25 9.26
CA GLU A 284 14.77 -0.41 8.98
C GLU A 284 15.80 0.65 8.59
N ASN A 285 16.71 0.97 9.50
CA ASN A 285 17.64 2.10 9.36
C ASN A 285 19.07 1.70 9.73
N GLU A 286 19.89 1.39 8.73
CA GLU A 286 21.31 1.05 8.94
C GLU A 286 22.12 2.18 9.59
N ASN A 287 21.69 3.44 9.41
CA ASN A 287 22.36 4.60 9.97
C ASN A 287 22.11 4.74 11.48
N ASN A 288 21.13 4.02 12.03
CA ASN A 288 20.74 4.09 13.45
C ASN A 288 20.52 5.53 13.97
N ASP A 289 19.93 6.39 13.14
CA ASP A 289 19.68 7.78 13.52
C ASP A 289 18.51 7.89 14.50
N ALA A 290 18.84 8.06 15.77
CA ALA A 290 17.86 8.23 16.84
C ALA A 290 17.05 9.54 16.74
N SER A 291 17.43 10.50 15.89
CA SER A 291 16.68 11.75 15.70
C SER A 291 15.31 11.52 15.09
N LEU A 292 15.12 10.43 14.33
CA LEU A 292 13.86 10.01 13.75
C LEU A 292 12.90 9.35 14.75
N LEU A 293 13.41 8.95 15.93
CA LEU A 293 12.60 8.28 16.94
C LEU A 293 11.92 9.30 17.88
N ARG A 294 10.72 8.94 18.32
CA ARG A 294 9.97 9.74 19.30
C ARG A 294 10.61 9.66 20.67
N GLN A 295 10.73 10.82 21.30
CA GLN A 295 11.25 10.99 22.65
C GLN A 295 10.12 11.16 23.69
N ALA A 296 8.94 11.56 23.23
CA ALA A 296 7.74 11.75 24.05
C ALA A 296 6.49 11.25 23.31
N PRO A 297 5.41 10.91 24.03
CA PRO A 297 4.15 10.46 23.41
C PRO A 297 3.53 11.48 22.43
N SER A 298 3.84 12.76 22.58
CA SER A 298 3.38 13.84 21.70
C SER A 298 4.15 13.96 20.40
N ASP A 299 5.32 13.33 20.30
CA ASP A 299 6.13 13.39 19.09
C ASP A 299 5.47 12.57 17.97
N GLN A 300 5.39 13.17 16.79
CA GLN A 300 4.82 12.53 15.60
C GLN A 300 5.84 11.74 14.80
N LYS A 301 6.84 11.16 15.47
CA LYS A 301 7.94 10.40 14.89
C LYS A 301 7.71 8.88 14.98
N PHE A 302 8.74 8.12 14.63
CA PHE A 302 8.72 6.67 14.63
C PHE A 302 8.87 6.08 16.04
N ASP A 303 8.33 4.88 16.26
CA ASP A 303 8.34 4.23 17.59
C ASP A 303 9.61 3.42 17.83
N ALA A 304 10.18 2.84 16.77
CA ALA A 304 11.35 1.98 16.84
C ALA A 304 12.15 2.00 15.53
N GLN A 305 13.37 1.46 15.61
CA GLN A 305 14.19 1.10 14.45
C GLN A 305 14.99 -0.16 14.75
N TRP A 306 15.30 -0.95 13.72
CA TRP A 306 16.19 -2.09 13.76
C TRP A 306 16.91 -2.31 12.42
#